data_ba4dfec59a3cae605eff5e6002953f6a
#
_entry.id   ba4dfec59a3cae605eff5e6002953f6a
#
_cell.length_a   1.000
_cell.length_b   1.000
_cell.length_c   1.000
_cell.angle_alpha   90.00
_cell.angle_beta   90.00
_cell.angle_gamma   90.00
#
_symmetry.space_group_name_H-M   'P 1'
#
loop_
_entity.id
_entity.type
_entity.pdbx_description
1 polymer ?
#
loop_
_entity_poly.entity_id
_entity_poly.type
_entity_poly.pdbx_seq_one_letter_code
_entity_poly.pdbx_strand_id
1 'polypeptide(L)'
;MLTSCIDETEPTNLVTQEQLGSSDKGLEAMLKAMPAYMKKYHVWSDQASDFAYPSIMIARNFMAGDCFQPYNGYQHFYSYQSVSKNLDDEYLMSQINWYFYNFEVRTCESMISAIDANTENPAFQSQLAQALTYRASILLDMARTYEYLPSDNISPVNKDGNNVTGLTVPVTIDGVTDPDNNPRMKHDDMRNYLIGQLDEAIGLFKKSGIAPASKDQPSEAVAHGIKARVYMWDEDYVNAAKEADLAITTSGATPLTRAQFLDTKSGFNDWSPSAWLWGLQIEGNDDVVYWTGWGSFMIAESDYGYAGQHGCAPSVDKNFYESISDKDWRKLLFKAPKGSALSGQEPFLNAAKGAKIAPYVSIKFRCGQGVTNDPTVTNAVAIPLMRVEEMYFIKAEALAHTNYAQGKAALENFMKNYRYAEYVNPANDQASLVEEIFKQKSIELWGEGHTFFDVKRLNVSVTRAYSGTNWPAGCRFNTVGRPGWTTWPFVDYEGNFNKGVEGWLNPNIGNKFTSLDNI
;
A
#
# COMPACT_ATOMS: atom_id res chain seq x y z
N MET A 1 17.28 -57.21 -22.06
CA MET A 1 16.66 -56.03 -21.38
C MET A 1 17.76 -55.02 -21.23
N LEU A 2 17.72 -53.96 -22.04
CA LEU A 2 18.63 -52.82 -21.92
C LEU A 2 17.84 -51.75 -21.12
N THR A 3 18.18 -51.59 -19.85
CA THR A 3 17.76 -50.46 -19.04
C THR A 3 18.62 -49.27 -19.47
N SER A 4 18.07 -48.40 -20.28
CA SER A 4 18.63 -47.06 -20.51
C SER A 4 18.36 -46.21 -19.27
N CYS A 5 19.36 -45.98 -18.46
CA CYS A 5 19.38 -44.83 -17.55
C CYS A 5 19.49 -43.59 -18.41
N ILE A 6 18.40 -42.87 -18.58
CA ILE A 6 18.43 -41.49 -19.00
C ILE A 6 18.76 -40.71 -17.72
N ASP A 7 20.04 -40.37 -17.52
CA ASP A 7 20.40 -39.32 -16.58
C ASP A 7 19.82 -38.02 -17.13
N GLU A 8 18.93 -37.37 -16.36
CA GLU A 8 18.49 -36.01 -16.64
C GLU A 8 19.74 -35.13 -16.65
N THR A 9 20.19 -34.75 -17.85
CA THR A 9 21.26 -33.77 -17.96
C THR A 9 20.68 -32.40 -17.67
N GLU A 10 21.06 -31.87 -16.50
CA GLU A 10 20.73 -30.48 -16.17
C GLU A 10 21.27 -29.53 -17.23
N PRO A 11 20.49 -28.48 -17.61
CA PRO A 11 20.93 -27.50 -18.59
C PRO A 11 22.21 -26.81 -18.09
N THR A 12 23.30 -26.91 -18.78
CA THR A 12 24.59 -26.29 -18.43
C THR A 12 24.57 -24.75 -18.50
N ASN A 13 23.48 -24.15 -19.02
CA ASN A 13 23.35 -22.72 -19.26
C ASN A 13 22.30 -22.05 -18.36
N LEU A 14 21.59 -22.80 -17.50
CA LEU A 14 20.57 -22.29 -16.57
C LEU A 14 20.92 -22.78 -15.17
N VAL A 15 20.92 -21.87 -14.22
CA VAL A 15 21.07 -22.22 -12.79
C VAL A 15 19.72 -22.73 -12.32
N THR A 16 19.66 -23.95 -11.76
CA THR A 16 18.42 -24.51 -11.20
C THR A 16 18.08 -23.84 -9.86
N GLN A 17 16.82 -23.91 -9.44
CA GLN A 17 16.39 -23.40 -8.15
C GLN A 17 17.12 -24.09 -6.99
N GLU A 18 17.41 -25.40 -7.11
CA GLU A 18 18.21 -26.15 -6.15
C GLU A 18 19.65 -25.65 -6.07
N GLN A 19 20.27 -25.34 -7.21
CA GLN A 19 21.62 -24.76 -7.25
C GLN A 19 21.66 -23.34 -6.67
N LEU A 20 20.60 -22.51 -6.88
CA LEU A 20 20.48 -21.21 -6.24
C LEU A 20 20.30 -21.35 -4.72
N GLY A 21 19.43 -22.26 -4.27
CA GLY A 21 19.16 -22.49 -2.86
C GLY A 21 20.33 -23.11 -2.08
N SER A 22 21.29 -23.74 -2.78
CA SER A 22 22.47 -24.36 -2.15
C SER A 22 23.64 -23.40 -1.90
N SER A 23 23.54 -22.13 -2.30
CA SER A 23 24.63 -21.16 -2.12
C SER A 23 24.13 -19.83 -1.50
N ASP A 24 24.96 -19.26 -0.62
CA ASP A 24 24.70 -17.96 0.03
C ASP A 24 24.41 -16.84 -1.00
N LYS A 25 25.15 -16.79 -2.09
CA LYS A 25 24.95 -15.82 -3.16
C LYS A 25 23.66 -16.06 -3.95
N GLY A 26 23.26 -17.30 -4.13
CA GLY A 26 22.02 -17.67 -4.79
C GLY A 26 20.82 -17.21 -3.97
N LEU A 27 20.81 -17.53 -2.68
CA LEU A 27 19.76 -17.10 -1.74
C LEU A 27 19.70 -15.57 -1.59
N GLU A 28 20.86 -14.88 -1.56
CA GLU A 28 20.88 -13.41 -1.55
C GLU A 28 20.27 -12.82 -2.84
N ALA A 29 20.53 -13.42 -4.01
CA ALA A 29 19.94 -12.99 -5.26
C ALA A 29 18.41 -13.20 -5.27
N MET A 30 17.93 -14.34 -4.77
CA MET A 30 16.49 -14.62 -4.64
C MET A 30 15.82 -13.67 -3.65
N LEU A 31 16.47 -13.33 -2.54
CA LEU A 31 15.95 -12.35 -1.58
C LEU A 31 15.79 -10.96 -2.23
N LYS A 32 16.76 -10.52 -3.03
CA LYS A 32 16.71 -9.24 -3.76
C LYS A 32 15.67 -9.23 -4.89
N ALA A 33 15.22 -10.39 -5.36
CA ALA A 33 14.20 -10.48 -6.40
C ALA A 33 12.83 -9.94 -5.92
N MET A 34 12.48 -10.10 -4.64
CA MET A 34 11.21 -9.60 -4.07
C MET A 34 11.10 -8.08 -4.17
N PRO A 35 11.99 -7.25 -3.57
CA PRO A 35 11.90 -5.80 -3.74
C PRO A 35 12.12 -5.34 -5.18
N ALA A 36 12.88 -6.08 -5.99
CA ALA A 36 13.05 -5.77 -7.41
C ALA A 36 11.74 -5.95 -8.19
N TYR A 37 11.00 -7.02 -7.92
CA TYR A 37 9.71 -7.24 -8.57
C TYR A 37 8.65 -6.23 -8.11
N MET A 38 8.65 -5.82 -6.85
CA MET A 38 7.75 -4.78 -6.33
C MET A 38 7.91 -3.42 -7.04
N LYS A 39 9.00 -3.16 -7.74
CA LYS A 39 9.26 -1.93 -8.52
C LYS A 39 9.46 -2.21 -10.01
N LYS A 40 8.96 -3.33 -10.51
CA LYS A 40 9.13 -3.74 -11.91
C LYS A 40 8.41 -2.78 -12.86
N TYR A 41 9.11 -2.39 -13.92
CA TYR A 41 8.55 -1.66 -15.05
C TYR A 41 7.71 -2.59 -15.92
N HIS A 42 6.47 -2.20 -16.25
CA HIS A 42 5.54 -2.97 -17.07
C HIS A 42 5.41 -4.45 -16.63
N VAL A 43 4.60 -4.69 -15.61
CA VAL A 43 4.35 -6.05 -15.09
C VAL A 43 3.63 -6.90 -16.13
N TRP A 44 2.63 -6.31 -16.81
CA TRP A 44 1.72 -7.00 -17.70
C TRP A 44 1.48 -6.26 -19.03
N SER A 45 1.54 -4.93 -19.06
CA SER A 45 1.14 -4.12 -20.22
C SER A 45 2.00 -2.89 -20.41
N ASP A 46 1.90 -2.25 -21.59
CA ASP A 46 2.58 -0.98 -21.91
C ASP A 46 1.86 0.26 -21.34
N GLN A 47 0.98 0.09 -20.35
CA GLN A 47 0.27 1.22 -19.75
C GLN A 47 1.21 2.04 -18.86
N ALA A 48 1.09 3.38 -18.93
CA ALA A 48 1.86 4.27 -18.06
C ALA A 48 1.54 4.09 -16.56
N SER A 49 0.40 3.47 -16.22
CA SER A 49 0.01 3.10 -14.87
C SER A 49 0.43 1.67 -14.46
N ASP A 50 1.27 0.97 -15.24
CA ASP A 50 1.76 -0.36 -14.91
C ASP A 50 3.23 -0.33 -14.49
N PHE A 51 3.46 -0.11 -13.19
CA PHE A 51 4.78 -0.14 -12.55
C PHE A 51 4.74 -0.78 -11.15
N ALA A 52 4.14 -1.96 -11.11
CA ALA A 52 4.11 -2.85 -9.94
C ALA A 52 3.44 -2.24 -8.70
N TYR A 53 3.97 -2.51 -7.50
CA TYR A 53 3.30 -2.15 -6.23
C TYR A 53 3.06 -0.65 -6.03
N PRO A 54 3.97 0.27 -6.37
CA PRO A 54 3.70 1.71 -6.27
C PRO A 54 2.52 2.18 -7.12
N SER A 55 2.28 1.54 -8.27
CA SER A 55 1.08 1.79 -9.09
C SER A 55 -0.21 1.44 -8.33
N ILE A 56 -0.23 0.29 -7.66
CA ILE A 56 -1.37 -0.17 -6.83
C ILE A 56 -1.59 0.79 -5.65
N MET A 57 -0.53 1.30 -5.02
CA MET A 57 -0.64 2.31 -3.97
C MET A 57 -1.32 3.58 -4.47
N ILE A 58 -0.95 4.08 -5.66
CA ILE A 58 -1.59 5.25 -6.29
C ILE A 58 -3.05 4.97 -6.63
N ALA A 59 -3.36 3.81 -7.20
CA ALA A 59 -4.73 3.40 -7.50
C ALA A 59 -5.61 3.42 -6.24
N ARG A 60 -5.14 2.84 -5.14
CA ARG A 60 -5.83 2.85 -3.83
C ARG A 60 -6.06 4.26 -3.30
N ASN A 61 -5.07 5.16 -3.41
CA ASN A 61 -5.24 6.56 -3.00
C ASN A 61 -6.39 7.24 -3.75
N PHE A 62 -6.47 7.07 -5.07
CA PHE A 62 -7.52 7.69 -5.89
C PHE A 62 -8.91 7.06 -5.70
N MET A 63 -8.99 5.90 -5.05
CA MET A 63 -10.25 5.25 -4.70
C MET A 63 -10.72 5.56 -3.27
N ALA A 64 -9.84 6.10 -2.39
CA ALA A 64 -10.14 6.32 -0.97
C ALA A 64 -11.05 7.54 -0.67
N GLY A 65 -11.07 8.55 -1.54
CA GLY A 65 -11.96 9.71 -1.39
C GLY A 65 -11.29 10.99 -0.88
N ASP A 66 -10.05 10.94 -0.44
CA ASP A 66 -9.26 12.08 0.06
C ASP A 66 -8.19 12.57 -0.94
N CYS A 67 -7.99 11.82 -2.01
CA CYS A 67 -6.94 12.05 -3.00
C CYS A 67 -7.47 11.81 -4.42
N PHE A 68 -7.09 12.67 -5.36
CA PHE A 68 -7.45 12.51 -6.76
C PHE A 68 -6.36 13.08 -7.69
N GLN A 69 -6.39 12.65 -8.96
CA GLN A 69 -5.58 13.23 -10.03
C GLN A 69 -6.42 14.21 -10.83
N PRO A 70 -5.94 15.47 -11.06
CA PRO A 70 -6.66 16.45 -11.90
C PRO A 70 -6.86 15.95 -13.33
N TYR A 71 -7.99 16.32 -13.94
CA TYR A 71 -8.28 16.00 -15.34
C TYR A 71 -7.61 17.00 -16.30
N ASN A 72 -6.60 16.56 -17.06
CA ASN A 72 -5.88 17.42 -18.01
C ASN A 72 -5.38 16.69 -19.29
N GLY A 73 -5.88 15.48 -19.56
CA GLY A 73 -5.46 14.65 -20.71
C GLY A 73 -4.38 13.61 -20.43
N TYR A 74 -3.71 13.69 -19.29
CA TYR A 74 -2.62 12.78 -18.89
C TYR A 74 -2.89 12.00 -17.59
N GLN A 75 -4.16 11.85 -17.22
CA GLN A 75 -4.60 11.17 -16.00
C GLN A 75 -4.72 9.65 -16.23
N HIS A 76 -3.58 8.94 -16.22
CA HIS A 76 -3.50 7.51 -16.52
C HIS A 76 -4.17 6.62 -15.45
N PHE A 77 -4.49 7.17 -14.26
CA PHE A 77 -5.25 6.51 -13.21
C PHE A 77 -6.75 6.86 -13.22
N TYR A 78 -7.24 7.49 -14.28
CA TYR A 78 -8.65 7.92 -14.35
C TYR A 78 -9.64 6.78 -14.15
N SER A 79 -9.35 5.60 -14.68
CA SER A 79 -10.20 4.42 -14.52
C SER A 79 -10.46 4.06 -13.04
N TYR A 80 -9.47 4.22 -12.17
CA TYR A 80 -9.61 3.96 -10.74
C TYR A 80 -10.48 5.02 -10.05
N GLN A 81 -10.22 6.30 -10.29
CA GLN A 81 -11.00 7.36 -9.63
C GLN A 81 -12.42 7.52 -10.17
N SER A 82 -12.67 7.21 -11.46
CA SER A 82 -13.99 7.22 -12.07
C SER A 82 -14.74 5.89 -11.93
N VAL A 83 -14.11 4.88 -11.34
CA VAL A 83 -14.66 3.51 -11.20
C VAL A 83 -15.22 3.01 -12.55
N SER A 84 -14.41 3.14 -13.59
CA SER A 84 -14.83 2.83 -14.95
C SER A 84 -14.89 1.31 -15.20
N LYS A 85 -15.51 0.93 -16.33
CA LYS A 85 -15.59 -0.45 -16.80
C LYS A 85 -14.22 -1.14 -16.92
N ASN A 86 -13.13 -0.38 -17.09
CA ASN A 86 -11.78 -0.93 -17.19
C ASN A 86 -11.31 -1.65 -15.90
N LEU A 87 -12.06 -1.53 -14.80
CA LEU A 87 -11.81 -2.24 -13.54
C LEU A 87 -12.57 -3.56 -13.42
N ASP A 88 -13.43 -3.93 -14.38
CA ASP A 88 -14.15 -5.20 -14.36
C ASP A 88 -13.26 -6.39 -14.71
N ASP A 89 -13.74 -7.61 -14.46
CA ASP A 89 -13.02 -8.88 -14.51
C ASP A 89 -12.35 -9.20 -15.87
N GLU A 90 -12.90 -8.69 -16.97
CA GLU A 90 -12.39 -8.91 -18.33
C GLU A 90 -11.33 -7.88 -18.76
N TYR A 91 -11.06 -6.83 -17.94
CA TYR A 91 -10.31 -5.66 -18.40
C TYR A 91 -8.89 -5.57 -17.83
N LEU A 92 -8.09 -4.79 -18.55
CA LEU A 92 -6.65 -4.68 -18.36
C LEU A 92 -6.24 -4.23 -16.95
N MET A 93 -6.97 -3.31 -16.30
CA MET A 93 -6.59 -2.81 -14.97
C MET A 93 -6.69 -3.91 -13.91
N SER A 94 -7.71 -4.76 -13.99
CA SER A 94 -7.84 -5.93 -13.12
C SER A 94 -6.74 -6.96 -13.37
N GLN A 95 -6.37 -7.16 -14.65
CA GLN A 95 -5.29 -8.07 -15.04
C GLN A 95 -3.94 -7.60 -14.46
N ILE A 96 -3.57 -6.31 -14.65
CA ILE A 96 -2.31 -5.75 -14.12
C ILE A 96 -2.18 -6.03 -12.62
N ASN A 97 -3.23 -5.72 -11.86
CA ASN A 97 -3.23 -5.90 -10.41
C ASN A 97 -3.13 -7.37 -10.00
N TRP A 98 -3.92 -8.25 -10.63
CA TRP A 98 -3.93 -9.67 -10.34
C TRP A 98 -2.61 -10.35 -10.66
N TYR A 99 -2.02 -10.03 -11.82
CA TYR A 99 -0.71 -10.56 -12.21
C TYR A 99 0.39 -10.11 -11.26
N PHE A 100 0.44 -8.81 -10.91
CA PHE A 100 1.44 -8.34 -9.96
C PHE A 100 1.41 -9.15 -8.67
N TYR A 101 0.26 -9.25 -8.05
CA TYR A 101 0.12 -9.93 -6.75
C TYR A 101 0.54 -11.41 -6.82
N ASN A 102 0.06 -12.14 -7.82
CA ASN A 102 0.37 -13.57 -7.94
C ASN A 102 1.83 -13.83 -8.27
N PHE A 103 2.46 -13.00 -9.11
CA PHE A 103 3.89 -13.11 -9.38
C PHE A 103 4.74 -12.79 -8.16
N GLU A 104 4.36 -11.79 -7.36
CA GLU A 104 5.11 -11.48 -6.14
C GLU A 104 4.97 -12.60 -5.10
N VAL A 105 3.76 -13.17 -4.92
CA VAL A 105 3.57 -14.36 -4.06
C VAL A 105 4.46 -15.50 -4.54
N ARG A 106 4.50 -15.77 -5.85
CA ARG A 106 5.35 -16.83 -6.43
C ARG A 106 6.84 -16.54 -6.22
N THR A 107 7.26 -15.29 -6.33
CA THR A 107 8.66 -14.89 -6.07
C THR A 107 9.03 -15.18 -4.61
N CYS A 108 8.15 -14.87 -3.66
CA CYS A 108 8.34 -15.21 -2.25
C CYS A 108 8.36 -16.72 -2.02
N GLU A 109 7.45 -17.47 -2.64
CA GLU A 109 7.36 -18.92 -2.51
C GLU A 109 8.62 -19.62 -3.02
N SER A 110 9.17 -19.14 -4.15
CA SER A 110 10.44 -19.67 -4.69
C SER A 110 11.60 -19.52 -3.70
N MET A 111 11.64 -18.42 -2.94
CA MET A 111 12.65 -18.22 -1.91
C MET A 111 12.41 -19.11 -0.69
N ILE A 112 11.16 -19.24 -0.25
CA ILE A 112 10.78 -20.05 0.92
C ILE A 112 11.09 -21.53 0.67
N SER A 113 10.72 -22.05 -0.50
CA SER A 113 10.95 -23.46 -0.87
C SER A 113 12.41 -23.80 -1.10
N ALA A 114 13.27 -22.81 -1.36
CA ALA A 114 14.71 -23.01 -1.53
C ALA A 114 15.49 -23.17 -0.22
N ILE A 115 14.88 -22.84 0.93
CA ILE A 115 15.54 -22.92 2.24
C ILE A 115 14.92 -24.07 3.06
N ASP A 116 15.77 -24.93 3.64
CA ASP A 116 15.30 -25.92 4.62
C ASP A 116 14.67 -25.19 5.82
N ALA A 117 13.39 -25.46 6.08
CA ALA A 117 12.65 -24.87 7.19
C ALA A 117 13.30 -25.15 8.56
N ASN A 118 14.08 -26.22 8.68
CA ASN A 118 14.80 -26.60 9.90
C ASN A 118 16.26 -26.10 9.92
N THR A 119 16.63 -25.20 9.01
CA THR A 119 18.01 -24.69 8.92
C THR A 119 18.51 -24.15 10.25
N GLU A 120 19.73 -24.50 10.61
CA GLU A 120 20.45 -23.93 11.77
C GLU A 120 21.39 -22.79 11.36
N ASN A 121 21.50 -22.48 10.06
CA ASN A 121 22.29 -21.34 9.58
C ASN A 121 21.57 -20.01 9.87
N PRO A 122 22.13 -19.11 10.72
CA PRO A 122 21.47 -17.87 11.09
C PRO A 122 21.17 -16.94 9.89
N ALA A 123 22.02 -16.94 8.87
CA ALA A 123 21.78 -16.15 7.66
C ALA A 123 20.54 -16.66 6.91
N PHE A 124 20.42 -17.96 6.73
CA PHE A 124 19.26 -18.58 6.08
C PHE A 124 17.98 -18.41 6.89
N GLN A 125 18.06 -18.48 8.23
CA GLN A 125 16.94 -18.16 9.12
C GLN A 125 16.43 -16.73 8.91
N SER A 126 17.36 -15.74 8.86
CA SER A 126 17.00 -14.33 8.58
C SER A 126 16.36 -14.17 7.19
N GLN A 127 16.91 -14.82 6.17
CA GLN A 127 16.40 -14.74 4.80
C GLN A 127 15.02 -15.40 4.67
N LEU A 128 14.80 -16.56 5.30
CA LEU A 128 13.49 -17.21 5.36
C LEU A 128 12.46 -16.34 6.07
N ALA A 129 12.83 -15.73 7.20
CA ALA A 129 11.96 -14.81 7.93
C ALA A 129 11.52 -13.61 7.07
N GLN A 130 12.44 -13.06 6.27
CA GLN A 130 12.15 -11.96 5.35
C GLN A 130 11.18 -12.41 4.25
N ALA A 131 11.39 -13.57 3.64
CA ALA A 131 10.52 -14.09 2.58
C ALA A 131 9.09 -14.39 3.11
N LEU A 132 8.97 -14.99 4.29
CA LEU A 132 7.69 -15.21 4.96
C LEU A 132 6.96 -13.89 5.26
N THR A 133 7.69 -12.85 5.68
CA THR A 133 7.14 -11.52 5.97
C THR A 133 6.66 -10.83 4.69
N TYR A 134 7.42 -10.90 3.59
CA TYR A 134 7.01 -10.42 2.27
C TYR A 134 5.72 -11.10 1.82
N ARG A 135 5.72 -12.44 1.80
CA ARG A 135 4.55 -13.23 1.37
C ARG A 135 3.31 -12.88 2.18
N ALA A 136 3.43 -12.84 3.52
CA ALA A 136 2.32 -12.47 4.40
C ALA A 136 1.79 -11.06 4.12
N SER A 137 2.67 -10.10 3.83
CA SER A 137 2.27 -8.72 3.48
C SER A 137 1.46 -8.67 2.19
N ILE A 138 1.93 -9.34 1.14
CA ILE A 138 1.27 -9.38 -0.17
C ILE A 138 -0.07 -10.12 -0.09
N LEU A 139 -0.11 -11.28 0.57
CA LEU A 139 -1.36 -12.02 0.77
C LEU A 139 -2.38 -11.26 1.62
N LEU A 140 -1.93 -10.50 2.63
CA LEU A 140 -2.82 -9.62 3.39
C LEU A 140 -3.40 -8.51 2.51
N ASP A 141 -2.59 -7.88 1.65
CA ASP A 141 -3.07 -6.87 0.71
C ASP A 141 -4.08 -7.46 -0.27
N MET A 142 -3.81 -8.66 -0.81
CA MET A 142 -4.77 -9.38 -1.65
C MET A 142 -6.05 -9.67 -0.86
N ALA A 143 -5.95 -10.24 0.33
CA ALA A 143 -7.12 -10.57 1.16
C ALA A 143 -7.99 -9.33 1.37
N ARG A 144 -7.40 -8.22 1.85
CA ARG A 144 -8.12 -6.96 2.08
C ARG A 144 -8.69 -6.33 0.81
N THR A 145 -8.05 -6.51 -0.33
CA THR A 145 -8.49 -5.96 -1.62
C THR A 145 -9.65 -6.76 -2.21
N TYR A 146 -9.54 -8.09 -2.19
CA TYR A 146 -10.48 -8.99 -2.88
C TYR A 146 -11.57 -9.59 -1.98
N GLU A 147 -11.46 -9.49 -0.66
CA GLU A 147 -12.53 -9.91 0.24
C GLU A 147 -13.75 -9.00 0.05
N TYR A 148 -14.92 -9.60 -0.18
CA TYR A 148 -16.16 -8.87 -0.23
C TYR A 148 -16.68 -8.61 1.19
N LEU A 149 -16.78 -7.34 1.54
CA LEU A 149 -17.50 -6.88 2.73
C LEU A 149 -18.83 -6.24 2.30
N PRO A 150 -19.93 -6.40 3.04
CA PRO A 150 -21.23 -5.84 2.68
C PRO A 150 -21.17 -4.34 2.39
N SER A 151 -21.81 -3.92 1.30
CA SER A 151 -21.89 -2.53 0.84
C SER A 151 -23.29 -2.30 0.25
N ASP A 152 -23.86 -1.13 0.46
CA ASP A 152 -25.19 -0.77 -0.06
C ASP A 152 -25.19 -0.55 -1.59
N ASN A 153 -24.02 -0.48 -2.21
CA ASN A 153 -23.90 -0.09 -3.62
C ASN A 153 -23.72 -1.27 -4.57
N ILE A 154 -23.19 -2.39 -4.09
CA ILE A 154 -22.93 -3.60 -4.91
C ILE A 154 -23.38 -4.83 -4.13
N SER A 155 -24.12 -5.72 -4.81
CA SER A 155 -24.55 -6.99 -4.23
C SER A 155 -23.36 -7.93 -3.99
N PRO A 156 -23.34 -8.70 -2.88
CA PRO A 156 -22.37 -9.78 -2.69
C PRO A 156 -22.66 -11.02 -3.57
N VAL A 157 -23.80 -11.05 -4.24
CA VAL A 157 -24.18 -12.14 -5.14
C VAL A 157 -23.61 -11.85 -6.51
N ASN A 158 -22.70 -12.70 -6.96
CA ASN A 158 -22.03 -12.58 -8.24
C ASN A 158 -22.93 -13.02 -9.43
N LYS A 159 -22.37 -12.97 -10.65
CA LYS A 159 -23.07 -13.34 -11.89
C LYS A 159 -23.53 -14.80 -11.93
N ASP A 160 -22.91 -15.67 -11.15
CA ASP A 160 -23.21 -17.10 -11.08
C ASP A 160 -24.21 -17.44 -9.96
N GLY A 161 -24.73 -16.41 -9.25
CA GLY A 161 -25.72 -16.56 -8.18
C GLY A 161 -25.12 -16.92 -6.81
N ASN A 162 -23.79 -16.89 -6.66
CA ASN A 162 -23.11 -17.23 -5.42
C ASN A 162 -22.82 -16.00 -4.56
N ASN A 163 -23.05 -16.12 -3.26
CA ASN A 163 -22.68 -15.10 -2.28
C ASN A 163 -21.20 -15.24 -1.90
N VAL A 164 -20.38 -14.22 -2.21
CA VAL A 164 -18.93 -14.21 -2.02
C VAL A 164 -18.48 -13.47 -0.77
N THR A 165 -19.38 -13.13 0.15
CA THR A 165 -19.04 -12.44 1.42
C THR A 165 -18.04 -13.25 2.22
N GLY A 166 -16.98 -12.57 2.70
CA GLY A 166 -15.94 -13.16 3.56
C GLY A 166 -15.01 -14.15 2.85
N LEU A 167 -15.07 -14.25 1.52
CA LEU A 167 -14.11 -15.00 0.73
C LEU A 167 -12.94 -14.10 0.34
N THR A 168 -11.72 -14.51 0.67
CA THR A 168 -10.48 -13.80 0.33
C THR A 168 -9.93 -14.28 -1.03
N VAL A 169 -8.71 -14.74 -1.11
CA VAL A 169 -8.05 -15.25 -2.32
C VAL A 169 -7.58 -16.68 -2.13
N PRO A 170 -7.36 -17.46 -3.20
CA PRO A 170 -6.65 -18.72 -3.10
C PRO A 170 -5.20 -18.48 -2.67
N VAL A 171 -4.63 -19.42 -1.92
CA VAL A 171 -3.21 -19.42 -1.55
C VAL A 171 -2.55 -20.63 -2.16
N THR A 172 -1.54 -20.41 -2.99
CA THR A 172 -0.73 -21.48 -3.58
C THR A 172 0.50 -21.74 -2.71
N ILE A 173 0.68 -23.01 -2.33
CA ILE A 173 1.84 -23.50 -1.57
C ILE A 173 2.43 -24.65 -2.36
N ASP A 174 3.69 -24.54 -2.75
CA ASP A 174 4.38 -25.54 -3.56
C ASP A 174 4.36 -26.91 -2.87
N GLY A 175 3.99 -27.94 -3.62
CA GLY A 175 3.89 -29.33 -3.14
C GLY A 175 2.72 -29.62 -2.18
N VAL A 176 1.88 -28.63 -1.86
CA VAL A 176 0.73 -28.77 -0.93
C VAL A 176 -0.60 -28.50 -1.61
N THR A 177 -0.72 -27.40 -2.35
CA THR A 177 -1.97 -27.03 -3.03
C THR A 177 -2.01 -27.58 -4.46
N ASP A 178 -3.21 -28.02 -4.88
CA ASP A 178 -3.50 -28.32 -6.28
C ASP A 178 -3.81 -26.99 -7.01
N PRO A 179 -2.93 -26.49 -7.88
CA PRO A 179 -3.16 -25.21 -8.55
C PRO A 179 -4.40 -25.21 -9.46
N ASP A 180 -4.80 -26.38 -9.98
CA ASP A 180 -5.95 -26.52 -10.85
C ASP A 180 -7.28 -26.56 -10.08
N ASN A 181 -7.24 -26.75 -8.75
CA ASN A 181 -8.42 -26.80 -7.88
C ASN A 181 -8.15 -26.19 -6.51
N ASN A 182 -7.77 -24.92 -6.47
CA ASN A 182 -7.42 -24.17 -5.27
C ASN A 182 -8.52 -23.13 -4.95
N PRO A 183 -9.45 -23.41 -4.02
CA PRO A 183 -10.54 -22.50 -3.72
C PRO A 183 -10.06 -21.26 -2.96
N ARG A 184 -10.90 -20.22 -2.99
CA ARG A 184 -10.71 -19.02 -2.16
C ARG A 184 -10.74 -19.39 -0.68
N MET A 185 -9.79 -18.89 0.09
CA MET A 185 -9.80 -19.01 1.56
C MET A 185 -10.91 -18.16 2.16
N LYS A 186 -11.55 -18.65 3.20
CA LYS A 186 -12.40 -17.83 4.06
C LYS A 186 -11.56 -16.87 4.90
N HIS A 187 -12.18 -15.81 5.39
CA HIS A 187 -11.55 -14.80 6.23
C HIS A 187 -10.75 -15.44 7.38
N ASP A 188 -11.38 -16.26 8.22
CA ASP A 188 -10.74 -16.88 9.39
C ASP A 188 -9.55 -17.78 9.03
N ASP A 189 -9.67 -18.54 7.93
CA ASP A 189 -8.60 -19.42 7.48
C ASP A 189 -7.39 -18.59 6.97
N MET A 190 -7.64 -17.54 6.22
CA MET A 190 -6.61 -16.60 5.77
C MET A 190 -5.94 -15.89 6.94
N ARG A 191 -6.72 -15.38 7.90
CA ARG A 191 -6.18 -14.77 9.13
C ARG A 191 -5.24 -15.74 9.85
N ASN A 192 -5.68 -16.97 10.09
CA ASN A 192 -4.88 -17.97 10.81
C ASN A 192 -3.60 -18.32 10.04
N TYR A 193 -3.70 -18.45 8.72
CA TYR A 193 -2.55 -18.68 7.85
C TYR A 193 -1.52 -17.54 7.95
N LEU A 194 -1.97 -16.28 7.83
CA LEU A 194 -1.09 -15.11 7.90
C LEU A 194 -0.43 -14.95 9.28
N ILE A 195 -1.18 -15.19 10.37
CA ILE A 195 -0.63 -15.14 11.73
C ILE A 195 0.43 -16.22 11.91
N GLY A 196 0.17 -17.45 11.46
CA GLY A 196 1.13 -18.55 11.53
C GLY A 196 2.45 -18.24 10.81
N GLN A 197 2.35 -17.68 9.60
CA GLN A 197 3.51 -17.25 8.82
C GLN A 197 4.35 -16.17 9.53
N LEU A 198 3.66 -15.19 10.11
CA LEU A 198 4.32 -14.08 10.81
C LEU A 198 4.91 -14.53 12.16
N ASP A 199 4.29 -15.46 12.87
CA ASP A 199 4.84 -16.05 14.09
C ASP A 199 6.11 -16.84 13.80
N GLU A 200 6.12 -17.61 12.72
CA GLU A 200 7.31 -18.31 12.23
C GLU A 200 8.43 -17.32 11.88
N ALA A 201 8.11 -16.28 11.09
CA ALA A 201 9.07 -15.25 10.71
C ALA A 201 9.69 -14.54 11.93
N ILE A 202 8.86 -14.13 12.90
CA ILE A 202 9.32 -13.50 14.15
C ILE A 202 10.23 -14.45 14.96
N GLY A 203 9.86 -15.73 15.04
CA GLY A 203 10.68 -16.76 15.69
C GLY A 203 12.05 -16.91 15.03
N LEU A 204 12.09 -16.94 13.69
CA LEU A 204 13.31 -17.03 12.90
C LEU A 204 14.19 -15.77 13.03
N PHE A 205 13.62 -14.57 13.01
CA PHE A 205 14.38 -13.33 13.26
C PHE A 205 15.05 -13.35 14.63
N LYS A 206 14.33 -13.76 15.67
CA LYS A 206 14.87 -13.88 17.04
C LYS A 206 15.97 -14.92 17.13
N LYS A 207 15.79 -16.07 16.48
CA LYS A 207 16.78 -17.17 16.49
C LYS A 207 18.04 -16.77 15.71
N SER A 208 17.90 -16.13 14.56
CA SER A 208 19.03 -15.71 13.72
C SER A 208 19.87 -14.61 14.36
N GLY A 209 19.24 -13.64 15.03
CA GLY A 209 19.90 -12.44 15.57
C GLY A 209 20.49 -11.51 14.49
N ILE A 210 20.22 -11.77 13.20
CA ILE A 210 20.76 -11.01 12.07
C ILE A 210 19.70 -10.00 11.58
N ALA A 211 20.05 -8.71 11.66
CA ALA A 211 19.23 -7.64 11.09
C ALA A 211 19.33 -7.62 9.55
N PRO A 212 18.24 -7.24 8.84
CA PRO A 212 18.29 -7.00 7.40
C PRO A 212 19.34 -5.97 7.00
N ALA A 213 19.92 -6.12 5.82
CA ALA A 213 20.99 -5.25 5.31
C ALA A 213 20.48 -3.87 4.86
N SER A 214 19.21 -3.77 4.46
CA SER A 214 18.58 -2.54 3.94
C SER A 214 17.10 -2.49 4.29
N LYS A 215 16.48 -1.31 4.10
CA LYS A 215 15.07 -1.10 4.44
C LYS A 215 14.07 -1.61 3.40
N ASP A 216 14.51 -2.11 2.28
CA ASP A 216 13.68 -2.90 1.37
C ASP A 216 13.52 -4.37 1.84
N GLN A 217 14.31 -4.77 2.79
CA GLN A 217 14.25 -6.08 3.44
C GLN A 217 13.50 -5.95 4.78
N PRO A 218 12.37 -6.66 4.97
CA PRO A 218 11.60 -6.55 6.20
C PRO A 218 12.36 -7.10 7.41
N SER A 219 12.21 -6.42 8.55
CA SER A 219 12.79 -6.80 9.84
C SER A 219 11.75 -7.46 10.75
N GLU A 220 12.19 -7.92 11.94
CA GLU A 220 11.28 -8.37 13.01
C GLU A 220 10.22 -7.30 13.34
N ALA A 221 10.61 -6.03 13.41
CA ALA A 221 9.67 -4.95 13.66
C ALA A 221 8.62 -4.80 12.54
N VAL A 222 9.02 -5.01 11.28
CA VAL A 222 8.09 -5.04 10.13
C VAL A 222 7.14 -6.22 10.23
N ALA A 223 7.62 -7.41 10.60
CA ALA A 223 6.77 -8.59 10.80
C ALA A 223 5.70 -8.33 11.88
N HIS A 224 6.07 -7.73 13.02
CA HIS A 224 5.12 -7.27 14.03
C HIS A 224 4.13 -6.24 13.45
N GLY A 225 4.59 -5.28 12.65
CA GLY A 225 3.74 -4.28 12.01
C GLY A 225 2.73 -4.89 11.02
N ILE A 226 3.14 -5.86 10.20
CA ILE A 226 2.22 -6.61 9.33
C ILE A 226 1.21 -7.40 10.16
N LYS A 227 1.65 -8.04 11.24
CA LYS A 227 0.76 -8.78 12.14
C LYS A 227 -0.25 -7.86 12.82
N ALA A 228 0.14 -6.63 13.19
CA ALA A 228 -0.80 -5.61 13.66
C ALA A 228 -1.84 -5.25 12.59
N ARG A 229 -1.44 -5.13 11.31
CA ARG A 229 -2.38 -4.92 10.19
C ARG A 229 -3.34 -6.12 10.01
N VAL A 230 -2.88 -7.37 10.20
CA VAL A 230 -3.74 -8.57 10.17
C VAL A 230 -4.80 -8.49 11.26
N TYR A 231 -4.40 -8.20 12.50
CA TYR A 231 -5.35 -8.08 13.61
C TYR A 231 -6.31 -6.89 13.47
N MET A 232 -5.88 -5.77 12.86
CA MET A 232 -6.81 -4.66 12.52
C MET A 232 -7.84 -5.08 11.46
N TRP A 233 -7.44 -5.89 10.48
CA TRP A 233 -8.35 -6.44 9.47
C TRP A 233 -9.36 -7.43 10.06
N ASP A 234 -8.93 -8.23 11.04
CA ASP A 234 -9.75 -9.21 11.78
C ASP A 234 -10.56 -8.56 12.94
N GLU A 235 -10.36 -7.26 13.20
CA GLU A 235 -10.96 -6.54 14.34
C GLU A 235 -10.56 -7.10 15.72
N ASP A 236 -9.46 -7.88 15.81
CA ASP A 236 -8.85 -8.25 17.08
C ASP A 236 -7.99 -7.10 17.63
N TYR A 237 -8.66 -6.10 18.16
CA TYR A 237 -8.02 -4.88 18.62
C TYR A 237 -7.05 -5.07 19.79
N VAL A 238 -7.26 -6.10 20.63
CA VAL A 238 -6.35 -6.40 21.75
C VAL A 238 -4.97 -6.82 21.20
N ASN A 239 -4.95 -7.75 20.28
CA ASN A 239 -3.71 -8.21 19.67
C ASN A 239 -3.13 -7.17 18.68
N ALA A 240 -3.96 -6.40 17.98
CA ALA A 240 -3.50 -5.29 17.13
C ALA A 240 -2.70 -4.25 17.93
N ALA A 241 -3.19 -3.81 19.09
CA ALA A 241 -2.47 -2.86 19.95
C ALA A 241 -1.15 -3.41 20.45
N LYS A 242 -1.12 -4.70 20.83
CA LYS A 242 0.09 -5.40 21.30
C LYS A 242 1.16 -5.49 20.19
N GLU A 243 0.78 -5.93 19.01
CA GLU A 243 1.73 -6.11 17.89
C GLU A 243 2.22 -4.75 17.36
N ALA A 244 1.38 -3.71 17.34
CA ALA A 244 1.81 -2.36 17.01
C ALA A 244 2.82 -1.80 18.04
N ASP A 245 2.62 -2.07 19.32
CA ASP A 245 3.58 -1.70 20.38
C ASP A 245 4.91 -2.46 20.24
N LEU A 246 4.85 -3.75 19.90
CA LEU A 246 6.04 -4.55 19.61
C LEU A 246 6.80 -4.02 18.38
N ALA A 247 6.11 -3.62 17.32
CA ALA A 247 6.75 -3.00 16.16
C ALA A 247 7.49 -1.70 16.53
N ILE A 248 6.86 -0.83 17.33
CA ILE A 248 7.47 0.41 17.84
C ILE A 248 8.71 0.10 18.69
N THR A 249 8.56 -0.78 19.69
CA THR A 249 9.61 -1.05 20.67
C THR A 249 10.78 -1.84 20.08
N THR A 250 10.52 -2.82 19.23
CA THR A 250 11.55 -3.62 18.54
C THR A 250 12.36 -2.78 17.56
N SER A 251 11.69 -1.85 16.83
CA SER A 251 12.40 -0.97 15.90
C SER A 251 13.23 0.11 16.60
N GLY A 252 12.83 0.55 17.79
CA GLY A 252 13.40 1.72 18.45
C GLY A 252 13.24 3.03 17.64
N ALA A 253 12.37 3.01 16.63
CA ALA A 253 12.18 4.13 15.72
C ALA A 253 11.39 5.27 16.37
N THR A 254 11.68 6.48 15.91
CA THR A 254 10.95 7.68 16.31
C THR A 254 10.24 8.30 15.11
N PRO A 255 9.03 8.85 15.29
CA PRO A 255 8.31 9.55 14.23
C PRO A 255 9.11 10.67 13.59
N LEU A 256 8.88 10.93 12.30
CA LEU A 256 9.51 12.04 11.59
C LEU A 256 9.24 13.37 12.30
N THR A 257 10.28 14.17 12.46
CA THR A 257 10.17 15.54 12.97
C THR A 257 9.57 16.45 11.89
N ARG A 258 9.05 17.63 12.29
CA ARG A 258 8.59 18.67 11.36
C ARG A 258 9.66 19.00 10.31
N ALA A 259 10.90 19.15 10.74
CA ALA A 259 12.02 19.50 9.86
C ALA A 259 12.27 18.42 8.80
N GLN A 260 12.29 17.14 9.19
CA GLN A 260 12.44 16.02 8.26
C GLN A 260 11.25 15.91 7.30
N PHE A 261 10.03 16.10 7.82
CA PHE A 261 8.80 15.98 7.04
C PHE A 261 8.67 17.08 5.96
N LEU A 262 9.08 18.30 6.28
CA LEU A 262 8.97 19.48 5.42
C LEU A 262 10.25 19.81 4.65
N ASP A 263 11.30 18.99 4.78
CA ASP A 263 12.54 19.23 4.05
C ASP A 263 12.29 19.18 2.54
N THR A 264 12.78 20.18 1.82
CA THR A 264 12.51 20.32 0.39
C THR A 264 13.37 19.42 -0.49
N LYS A 265 14.42 18.80 0.05
CA LYS A 265 15.36 17.95 -0.68
C LYS A 265 15.31 16.48 -0.28
N SER A 266 14.97 16.21 0.98
CA SER A 266 14.99 14.85 1.55
C SER A 266 13.64 14.41 2.15
N GLY A 267 12.63 15.28 2.20
CA GLY A 267 11.29 14.93 2.69
C GLY A 267 10.62 13.90 1.79
N PHE A 268 10.18 12.77 2.35
CA PHE A 268 9.49 11.66 1.66
C PHE A 268 10.14 11.20 0.33
N ASN A 269 11.47 11.22 0.26
CA ASN A 269 12.25 10.66 -0.82
C ASN A 269 13.52 9.95 -0.33
N ASP A 270 13.78 10.00 0.99
CA ASP A 270 14.93 9.41 1.66
C ASP A 270 14.45 8.55 2.85
N TRP A 271 14.79 7.29 2.84
CA TRP A 271 14.42 6.34 3.90
C TRP A 271 15.42 6.27 5.07
N SER A 272 16.47 7.11 5.07
CA SER A 272 17.50 7.10 6.13
C SER A 272 16.93 7.38 7.54
N PRO A 273 15.91 8.25 7.76
CA PRO A 273 15.32 8.44 9.08
C PRO A 273 14.77 7.13 9.67
N SER A 274 14.90 6.96 11.00
CA SER A 274 14.48 5.74 11.69
C SER A 274 12.97 5.47 11.59
N ALA A 275 12.17 6.50 11.33
CA ALA A 275 10.73 6.40 11.12
C ALA A 275 10.33 5.45 9.98
N TRP A 276 11.16 5.33 8.97
CA TRP A 276 10.95 4.39 7.86
C TRP A 276 11.36 2.99 8.31
N LEU A 277 10.38 2.14 8.59
CA LEU A 277 10.61 0.74 8.97
C LEU A 277 10.84 -0.15 7.74
N TRP A 278 10.11 0.12 6.66
CA TRP A 278 10.16 -0.62 5.41
C TRP A 278 9.82 0.30 4.23
N GLY A 279 10.53 0.14 3.12
CA GLY A 279 10.35 0.95 1.91
C GLY A 279 10.90 0.29 0.67
N LEU A 280 10.68 0.93 -0.48
CA LEU A 280 11.32 0.58 -1.75
C LEU A 280 12.24 1.71 -2.16
N GLN A 281 13.46 1.41 -2.59
CA GLN A 281 14.37 2.40 -3.19
C GLN A 281 14.32 2.27 -4.70
N ILE A 282 13.95 3.34 -5.39
CA ILE A 282 14.13 3.47 -6.83
C ILE A 282 15.53 3.98 -7.08
N GLU A 283 16.30 3.25 -7.88
CA GLU A 283 17.66 3.61 -8.25
C GLU A 283 17.68 4.38 -9.58
N GLY A 284 18.70 5.20 -9.81
CA GLY A 284 18.79 6.01 -11.03
C GLY A 284 18.89 5.24 -12.34
N ASN A 285 19.20 3.95 -12.28
CA ASN A 285 19.25 3.04 -13.43
C ASN A 285 18.02 2.14 -13.56
N ASP A 286 17.02 2.28 -12.69
CA ASP A 286 15.75 1.58 -12.84
C ASP A 286 14.91 2.23 -13.95
N ASP A 287 14.24 1.43 -14.79
CA ASP A 287 13.40 1.94 -15.89
C ASP A 287 12.23 2.81 -15.38
N VAL A 288 11.80 2.59 -14.15
CA VAL A 288 10.70 3.35 -13.48
C VAL A 288 11.09 4.78 -13.05
N VAL A 289 12.30 5.25 -13.32
CA VAL A 289 12.68 6.67 -13.13
C VAL A 289 12.14 7.57 -14.25
N TYR A 290 11.71 7.00 -15.37
CA TYR A 290 11.17 7.75 -16.49
C TYR A 290 9.65 8.00 -16.33
N TRP A 291 8.89 7.96 -17.43
CA TRP A 291 7.47 8.30 -17.43
C TRP A 291 6.58 7.36 -16.62
N THR A 292 6.87 6.08 -16.64
CA THR A 292 6.10 5.03 -15.96
C THR A 292 6.75 4.71 -14.62
N GLY A 293 6.38 5.43 -13.58
CA GLY A 293 6.95 5.22 -12.25
C GLY A 293 6.44 6.21 -11.21
N TRP A 294 6.72 5.92 -9.96
CA TRP A 294 6.25 6.68 -8.79
C TRP A 294 6.54 8.18 -8.87
N GLY A 295 7.81 8.56 -9.13
CA GLY A 295 8.20 9.96 -9.17
C GLY A 295 7.47 10.74 -10.25
N SER A 296 7.24 10.12 -11.42
CA SER A 296 6.49 10.72 -12.51
C SER A 296 5.06 11.11 -12.14
N PHE A 297 4.39 10.35 -11.25
CA PHE A 297 3.01 10.59 -10.85
C PHE A 297 2.84 11.34 -9.52
N MET A 298 3.85 11.32 -8.65
CA MET A 298 3.69 11.82 -7.28
C MET A 298 4.48 13.11 -6.99
N ILE A 299 5.51 13.45 -7.79
CA ILE A 299 6.40 14.59 -7.50
C ILE A 299 5.96 15.84 -8.28
N ALA A 300 5.24 16.73 -7.61
CA ALA A 300 4.68 17.95 -8.23
C ALA A 300 5.73 18.98 -8.67
N GLU A 301 6.91 19.01 -8.06
CA GLU A 301 7.97 19.99 -8.34
C GLU A 301 8.96 19.55 -9.42
N SER A 302 8.79 18.34 -9.98
CA SER A 302 9.61 17.81 -11.07
C SER A 302 9.38 18.59 -12.38
N ASP A 303 10.43 18.77 -13.17
CA ASP A 303 10.35 19.21 -14.57
C ASP A 303 10.12 18.05 -15.53
N TYR A 304 10.03 16.82 -14.99
CA TYR A 304 9.87 15.58 -15.74
C TYR A 304 8.71 14.76 -15.16
N GLY A 305 7.94 14.11 -16.03
CA GLY A 305 6.84 13.23 -15.63
C GLY A 305 5.47 13.88 -15.62
N TYR A 306 4.45 13.09 -15.34
CA TYR A 306 3.05 13.51 -15.42
C TYR A 306 2.65 14.51 -14.32
N ALA A 307 3.15 14.33 -13.11
CA ALA A 307 2.82 15.20 -11.99
C ALA A 307 3.31 16.63 -12.21
N GLY A 308 4.62 16.82 -12.37
CA GLY A 308 5.22 18.15 -12.42
C GLY A 308 5.13 18.78 -13.80
N GLN A 309 5.56 18.06 -14.86
CA GLN A 309 5.60 18.62 -16.23
C GLN A 309 4.19 18.82 -16.81
N HIS A 310 3.26 17.89 -16.59
CA HIS A 310 1.92 17.94 -17.15
C HIS A 310 0.84 18.36 -16.15
N GLY A 311 1.20 18.69 -14.90
CA GLY A 311 0.26 19.16 -13.89
C GLY A 311 -0.76 18.12 -13.42
N CYS A 312 -0.42 16.82 -13.53
CA CYS A 312 -1.24 15.71 -13.04
C CYS A 312 -0.91 15.30 -11.60
N ALA A 313 -0.19 16.12 -10.84
CA ALA A 313 0.15 15.80 -9.46
C ALA A 313 -1.11 15.55 -8.60
N PRO A 314 -1.07 14.57 -7.69
CA PRO A 314 -2.18 14.27 -6.82
C PRO A 314 -2.61 15.48 -5.99
N SER A 315 -3.91 15.69 -5.92
CA SER A 315 -4.55 16.76 -5.17
C SER A 315 -5.35 16.20 -4.01
N VAL A 316 -5.35 16.92 -2.89
CA VAL A 316 -6.19 16.59 -1.75
C VAL A 316 -7.61 17.08 -1.98
N ASP A 317 -8.61 16.32 -1.51
CA ASP A 317 -10.00 16.79 -1.43
C ASP A 317 -10.09 18.11 -0.63
N LYS A 318 -10.84 19.06 -1.17
CA LYS A 318 -10.95 20.39 -0.56
C LYS A 318 -11.52 20.35 0.85
N ASN A 319 -12.60 19.61 1.07
CA ASN A 319 -13.20 19.52 2.42
C ASN A 319 -12.26 18.83 3.40
N PHE A 320 -11.55 17.80 2.95
CA PHE A 320 -10.53 17.14 3.77
C PHE A 320 -9.39 18.11 4.13
N TYR A 321 -8.85 18.87 3.16
CA TYR A 321 -7.84 19.91 3.42
C TYR A 321 -8.34 20.97 4.41
N GLU A 322 -9.57 21.47 4.23
CA GLU A 322 -10.15 22.48 5.10
C GLU A 322 -10.42 21.97 6.51
N SER A 323 -10.60 20.67 6.68
CA SER A 323 -10.75 20.02 8.00
C SER A 323 -9.44 19.97 8.80
N ILE A 324 -8.29 20.15 8.17
CA ILE A 324 -6.97 20.16 8.83
C ILE A 324 -6.77 21.51 9.49
N SER A 325 -6.42 21.52 10.78
CA SER A 325 -6.12 22.76 11.51
C SER A 325 -4.98 23.54 10.87
N ASP A 326 -5.07 24.87 10.78
CA ASP A 326 -3.97 25.71 10.30
C ASP A 326 -2.75 25.70 11.26
N LYS A 327 -2.91 25.22 12.50
CA LYS A 327 -1.81 24.98 13.45
C LYS A 327 -1.06 23.66 13.16
N ASP A 328 -1.68 22.75 12.42
CA ASP A 328 -1.06 21.50 12.03
C ASP A 328 -0.14 21.72 10.83
N TRP A 329 1.15 21.69 11.06
CA TRP A 329 2.14 21.92 10.02
C TRP A 329 2.11 20.90 8.87
N ARG A 330 1.45 19.73 9.04
CA ARG A 330 1.25 18.76 7.95
C ARG A 330 0.38 19.35 6.83
N LYS A 331 -0.48 20.33 7.13
CA LYS A 331 -1.26 21.07 6.12
C LYS A 331 -0.38 21.79 5.10
N LEU A 332 0.87 22.13 5.45
CA LEU A 332 1.86 22.73 4.56
C LEU A 332 2.39 21.79 3.46
N LEU A 333 2.02 20.49 3.51
CA LEU A 333 2.33 19.54 2.43
C LEU A 333 1.40 19.68 1.21
N PHE A 334 0.45 20.59 1.29
CA PHE A 334 -0.48 20.91 0.20
C PHE A 334 -0.41 22.38 -0.14
N LYS A 335 -0.51 22.70 -1.43
CA LYS A 335 -0.59 24.09 -1.87
C LYS A 335 -1.83 24.76 -1.30
N ALA A 336 -1.64 25.76 -0.46
CA ALA A 336 -2.73 26.53 0.12
C ALA A 336 -3.44 27.41 -0.95
N PRO A 337 -4.77 27.59 -0.85
CA PRO A 337 -5.49 28.55 -1.68
C PRO A 337 -4.96 29.97 -1.47
N LYS A 338 -4.88 30.74 -2.56
CA LYS A 338 -4.43 32.14 -2.50
C LYS A 338 -5.26 32.95 -1.51
N GLY A 339 -4.59 33.64 -0.60
CA GLY A 339 -5.22 34.46 0.43
C GLY A 339 -5.69 33.72 1.67
N SER A 340 -5.52 32.38 1.76
CA SER A 340 -5.74 31.63 2.99
C SER A 340 -4.59 31.85 4.00
N ALA A 341 -4.79 31.44 5.26
CA ALA A 341 -3.85 31.67 6.33
C ALA A 341 -2.44 31.10 6.07
N LEU A 342 -2.34 29.98 5.34
CA LEU A 342 -1.08 29.31 5.05
C LEU A 342 -0.49 29.65 3.68
N SER A 343 -1.16 30.49 2.90
CA SER A 343 -0.72 30.88 1.55
C SER A 343 0.65 31.56 1.56
N GLY A 344 1.63 30.98 0.89
CA GLY A 344 3.01 31.47 0.84
C GLY A 344 3.91 30.95 1.96
N GLN A 345 3.42 30.06 2.83
CA GLN A 345 4.21 29.40 3.89
C GLN A 345 4.66 27.99 3.51
N GLU A 346 4.18 27.48 2.39
CA GLU A 346 4.50 26.11 1.92
C GLU A 346 5.99 26.01 1.54
N PRO A 347 6.65 24.91 1.93
CA PRO A 347 8.09 24.73 1.70
C PRO A 347 8.36 24.23 0.28
N PHE A 348 8.29 25.11 -0.72
CA PHE A 348 8.69 24.80 -2.08
C PHE A 348 10.21 24.78 -2.25
N LEU A 349 10.72 24.01 -3.22
CA LEU A 349 12.13 24.06 -3.64
C LEU A 349 12.56 25.48 -4.01
N ASN A 350 11.68 26.22 -4.71
CA ASN A 350 11.84 27.64 -4.98
C ASN A 350 10.48 28.27 -5.35
N ALA A 351 10.43 29.60 -5.32
CA ALA A 351 9.20 30.36 -5.60
C ALA A 351 8.63 30.11 -7.01
N ALA A 352 9.49 29.88 -8.01
CA ALA A 352 9.04 29.62 -9.38
C ALA A 352 8.30 28.29 -9.52
N LYS A 353 8.73 27.26 -8.77
CA LYS A 353 8.02 25.96 -8.69
C LYS A 353 6.67 26.16 -8.00
N GLY A 354 6.67 26.79 -6.81
CA GLY A 354 5.43 27.07 -6.08
C GLY A 354 4.39 27.85 -6.88
N ALA A 355 4.82 28.80 -7.72
CA ALA A 355 3.92 29.60 -8.55
C ALA A 355 3.16 28.79 -9.61
N LYS A 356 3.72 27.67 -10.08
CA LYS A 356 3.13 26.80 -11.11
C LYS A 356 2.16 25.76 -10.53
N ILE A 357 2.27 25.45 -9.24
CA ILE A 357 1.46 24.43 -8.60
C ILE A 357 0.08 24.99 -8.27
N ALA A 358 -0.98 24.24 -8.63
CA ALA A 358 -2.36 24.62 -8.35
C ALA A 358 -2.72 24.44 -6.85
N PRO A 359 -3.71 25.17 -6.33
CA PRO A 359 -4.20 24.96 -4.97
C PRO A 359 -4.62 23.50 -4.73
N TYR A 360 -4.42 23.02 -3.50
CA TYR A 360 -4.70 21.66 -3.04
C TYR A 360 -3.79 20.56 -3.60
N VAL A 361 -2.89 20.85 -4.55
CA VAL A 361 -1.89 19.89 -5.03
C VAL A 361 -0.91 19.56 -3.93
N SER A 362 -0.58 18.28 -3.77
CA SER A 362 0.39 17.79 -2.80
C SER A 362 1.82 18.10 -3.21
N ILE A 363 2.61 18.53 -2.25
CA ILE A 363 4.06 18.68 -2.33
C ILE A 363 4.78 17.78 -1.31
N LYS A 364 4.09 16.76 -0.82
CA LYS A 364 4.63 15.82 0.16
C LYS A 364 5.84 15.05 -0.39
N PHE A 365 5.72 14.52 -1.60
CA PHE A 365 6.77 13.72 -2.23
C PHE A 365 7.74 14.64 -2.99
N ARG A 366 9.02 14.55 -2.66
CA ARG A 366 10.06 15.47 -3.11
C ARG A 366 10.92 14.91 -4.22
N CYS A 367 11.47 15.80 -5.03
CA CYS A 367 12.52 15.46 -5.99
C CYS A 367 13.74 14.89 -5.28
N GLY A 368 14.32 13.80 -5.80
CA GLY A 368 15.58 13.26 -5.29
C GLY A 368 16.65 14.35 -5.21
N GLN A 369 17.23 14.53 -4.03
CA GLN A 369 18.26 15.54 -3.75
C GLN A 369 17.83 16.99 -4.10
N GLY A 370 16.56 17.25 -4.36
CA GLY A 370 16.06 18.55 -4.83
C GLY A 370 16.36 18.84 -6.31
N VAL A 371 16.81 17.86 -7.08
CA VAL A 371 17.04 17.98 -8.54
C VAL A 371 15.71 17.83 -9.26
N THR A 372 15.40 18.74 -10.21
CA THR A 372 14.07 18.76 -10.87
C THR A 372 14.07 18.35 -12.33
N ASN A 373 15.25 18.34 -12.99
CA ASN A 373 15.37 18.22 -14.44
C ASN A 373 16.15 16.99 -14.93
N ASP A 374 16.57 16.12 -14.03
CA ASP A 374 17.24 14.85 -14.36
C ASP A 374 16.42 13.70 -13.78
N PRO A 375 15.67 12.93 -14.58
CA PRO A 375 14.80 11.87 -14.08
C PRO A 375 15.57 10.79 -13.32
N THR A 376 16.85 10.53 -13.65
CA THR A 376 17.67 9.53 -12.98
C THR A 376 18.09 9.93 -11.56
N VAL A 377 17.91 11.21 -11.20
CA VAL A 377 18.10 11.74 -9.85
C VAL A 377 16.76 12.14 -9.24
N THR A 378 15.93 12.88 -10.00
CA THR A 378 14.64 13.41 -9.54
C THR A 378 13.69 12.31 -9.05
N ASN A 379 13.62 11.21 -9.79
CA ASN A 379 12.69 10.09 -9.53
C ASN A 379 13.37 8.90 -8.86
N ALA A 380 14.68 8.95 -8.63
CA ALA A 380 15.43 7.98 -7.83
C ALA A 380 15.21 8.24 -6.34
N VAL A 381 14.06 7.81 -5.84
CA VAL A 381 13.54 8.15 -4.50
C VAL A 381 13.10 6.90 -3.76
N ALA A 382 13.05 7.00 -2.43
CA ALA A 382 12.44 5.99 -1.57
C ALA A 382 10.91 6.13 -1.56
N ILE A 383 10.21 5.00 -1.48
CA ILE A 383 8.74 4.89 -1.38
C ILE A 383 8.40 4.20 -0.07
N PRO A 384 7.56 4.79 0.81
CA PRO A 384 7.24 4.20 2.11
C PRO A 384 6.29 3.01 1.95
N LEU A 385 6.63 1.85 2.54
CA LEU A 385 5.76 0.70 2.70
C LEU A 385 5.23 0.57 4.14
N MET A 386 6.06 0.99 5.11
CA MET A 386 5.67 1.06 6.52
C MET A 386 6.52 2.11 7.23
N ARG A 387 5.85 3.01 7.95
CA ARG A 387 6.47 3.97 8.85
C ARG A 387 6.02 3.74 10.29
N VAL A 388 6.86 4.08 11.25
CA VAL A 388 6.53 3.88 12.66
C VAL A 388 5.27 4.65 13.09
N GLU A 389 4.97 5.78 12.45
CA GLU A 389 3.76 6.56 12.70
C GLU A 389 2.49 5.74 12.49
N GLU A 390 2.46 4.88 11.48
CA GLU A 390 1.32 3.97 11.26
C GLU A 390 1.08 3.08 12.49
N MET A 391 2.13 2.59 13.11
CA MET A 391 2.04 1.75 14.31
C MET A 391 1.48 2.52 15.51
N TYR A 392 1.83 3.79 15.66
CA TYR A 392 1.22 4.65 16.68
C TYR A 392 -0.29 4.83 16.45
N PHE A 393 -0.74 5.01 15.20
CA PHE A 393 -2.16 5.14 14.88
C PHE A 393 -2.91 3.82 15.03
N ILE A 394 -2.33 2.69 14.61
CA ILE A 394 -2.93 1.36 14.86
C ILE A 394 -3.10 1.12 16.35
N LYS A 395 -2.07 1.40 17.16
CA LYS A 395 -2.13 1.27 18.61
C LYS A 395 -3.23 2.15 19.21
N ALA A 396 -3.31 3.43 18.79
CA ALA A 396 -4.31 4.36 19.30
C ALA A 396 -5.73 3.92 18.96
N GLU A 397 -5.98 3.49 17.71
CA GLU A 397 -7.29 3.01 17.26
C GLU A 397 -7.70 1.72 17.97
N ALA A 398 -6.81 0.75 18.02
CA ALA A 398 -7.06 -0.53 18.69
C ALA A 398 -7.37 -0.33 20.19
N LEU A 399 -6.63 0.55 20.86
CA LEU A 399 -6.94 0.95 22.23
C LEU A 399 -8.29 1.70 22.32
N ALA A 400 -8.66 2.54 21.35
CA ALA A 400 -9.95 3.23 21.36
C ALA A 400 -11.12 2.25 21.32
N HIS A 401 -11.00 1.15 20.58
CA HIS A 401 -12.02 0.09 20.53
C HIS A 401 -12.14 -0.69 21.84
N THR A 402 -11.05 -0.85 22.59
CA THR A 402 -11.03 -1.64 23.83
C THR A 402 -11.16 -0.78 25.09
N ASN A 403 -10.60 0.42 25.09
CA ASN A 403 -10.62 1.36 26.21
C ASN A 403 -10.49 2.80 25.69
N TYR A 404 -11.63 3.52 25.62
CA TYR A 404 -11.70 4.90 25.15
C TYR A 404 -10.63 5.83 25.75
N ALA A 405 -10.43 5.78 27.07
CA ALA A 405 -9.49 6.68 27.75
C ALA A 405 -8.04 6.42 27.33
N GLN A 406 -7.66 5.15 27.15
CA GLN A 406 -6.32 4.78 26.70
C GLN A 406 -6.11 5.15 25.21
N GLY A 407 -7.08 4.91 24.34
CA GLY A 407 -7.03 5.31 22.95
C GLY A 407 -6.93 6.82 22.77
N LYS A 408 -7.73 7.58 23.53
CA LYS A 408 -7.67 9.04 23.56
C LYS A 408 -6.30 9.55 23.99
N ALA A 409 -5.76 9.01 25.08
CA ALA A 409 -4.44 9.38 25.59
C ALA A 409 -3.33 9.03 24.58
N ALA A 410 -3.41 7.87 23.89
CA ALA A 410 -2.44 7.46 22.89
C ALA A 410 -2.40 8.44 21.70
N LEU A 411 -3.58 8.82 21.16
CA LEU A 411 -3.67 9.81 20.08
C LEU A 411 -3.16 11.18 20.54
N GLU A 412 -3.61 11.67 21.71
CA GLU A 412 -3.20 12.99 22.21
C GLU A 412 -1.68 13.05 22.47
N ASN A 413 -1.09 11.99 23.01
CA ASN A 413 0.36 11.92 23.24
C ASN A 413 1.13 11.97 21.90
N PHE A 414 0.70 11.22 20.89
CA PHE A 414 1.31 11.27 19.57
C PHE A 414 1.22 12.69 18.96
N MET A 415 0.01 13.25 18.93
CA MET A 415 -0.23 14.54 18.29
C MET A 415 0.53 15.67 18.97
N LYS A 416 0.51 15.75 20.30
CA LYS A 416 1.16 16.82 21.07
C LYS A 416 2.68 16.74 21.02
N ASN A 417 3.24 15.52 21.04
CA ASN A 417 4.69 15.35 21.07
C ASN A 417 5.33 15.43 19.68
N TYR A 418 4.63 15.01 18.62
CA TYR A 418 5.23 14.86 17.30
C TYR A 418 4.61 15.74 16.21
N ARG A 419 3.42 16.35 16.44
CA ARG A 419 2.75 17.14 15.39
C ARG A 419 2.56 18.59 15.82
N TYR A 420 1.64 18.90 16.70
CA TYR A 420 1.54 20.26 17.24
C TYR A 420 1.04 20.24 18.68
N ALA A 421 1.72 21.01 19.56
CA ALA A 421 1.53 20.93 21.00
C ALA A 421 0.14 21.37 21.47
N GLU A 422 -0.55 22.23 20.69
CA GLU A 422 -1.87 22.75 20.99
C GLU A 422 -3.00 21.82 20.52
N TYR A 423 -2.69 20.59 20.11
CA TYR A 423 -3.72 19.63 19.70
C TYR A 423 -4.76 19.40 20.81
N VAL A 424 -6.01 19.56 20.46
CA VAL A 424 -7.15 19.25 21.32
C VAL A 424 -7.98 18.17 20.60
N ASN A 425 -8.10 17.02 21.23
CA ASN A 425 -8.93 15.93 20.72
C ASN A 425 -10.41 16.30 20.84
N PRO A 426 -11.17 16.38 19.73
CA PRO A 426 -12.58 16.77 19.77
C PRO A 426 -13.51 15.65 20.21
N ALA A 427 -13.02 14.40 20.26
CA ALA A 427 -13.84 13.23 20.53
C ALA A 427 -14.37 13.19 21.97
N ASN A 428 -15.63 12.82 22.12
CA ASN A 428 -16.32 12.72 23.41
C ASN A 428 -16.87 11.31 23.72
N ASP A 429 -16.79 10.40 22.74
CA ASP A 429 -17.15 8.99 22.85
C ASP A 429 -16.24 8.12 21.98
N GLN A 430 -16.43 6.79 22.03
CA GLN A 430 -15.62 5.83 21.29
C GLN A 430 -15.73 6.02 19.77
N ALA A 431 -16.93 6.21 19.24
CA ALA A 431 -17.16 6.33 17.81
C ALA A 431 -16.46 7.58 17.24
N SER A 432 -16.67 8.74 17.86
CA SER A 432 -16.02 9.99 17.48
C SER A 432 -14.50 9.95 17.66
N LEU A 433 -13.98 9.14 18.60
CA LEU A 433 -12.53 8.95 18.77
C LEU A 433 -11.96 8.13 17.61
N VAL A 434 -12.63 7.06 17.20
CA VAL A 434 -12.19 6.25 16.04
C VAL A 434 -12.21 7.10 14.77
N GLU A 435 -13.23 7.94 14.57
CA GLU A 435 -13.30 8.88 13.44
C GLU A 435 -12.14 9.90 13.47
N GLU A 436 -11.83 10.46 14.63
CA GLU A 436 -10.71 11.40 14.77
C GLU A 436 -9.36 10.70 14.52
N ILE A 437 -9.16 9.47 15.03
CA ILE A 437 -7.94 8.69 14.75
C ILE A 437 -7.82 8.39 13.26
N PHE A 438 -8.89 7.96 12.61
CA PHE A 438 -8.93 7.73 11.16
C PHE A 438 -8.54 9.01 10.39
N LYS A 439 -9.12 10.16 10.75
CA LYS A 439 -8.78 11.45 10.15
C LYS A 439 -7.29 11.78 10.32
N GLN A 440 -6.76 11.68 11.53
CA GLN A 440 -5.36 12.01 11.82
C GLN A 440 -4.38 11.05 11.12
N LYS A 441 -4.74 9.76 11.03
CA LYS A 441 -4.01 8.75 10.27
C LYS A 441 -4.04 9.04 8.77
N SER A 442 -5.19 9.43 8.22
CA SER A 442 -5.32 9.79 6.81
C SER A 442 -4.51 11.04 6.44
N ILE A 443 -4.42 12.06 7.33
CA ILE A 443 -3.54 13.21 7.16
C ILE A 443 -2.06 12.78 7.16
N GLU A 444 -1.68 11.95 8.10
CA GLU A 444 -0.31 11.48 8.29
C GLU A 444 0.21 10.64 7.12
N LEU A 445 -0.60 9.67 6.72
CA LEU A 445 -0.26 8.67 5.70
C LEU A 445 -0.85 9.02 4.32
N TRP A 446 -1.28 10.28 4.12
CA TRP A 446 -1.85 10.71 2.85
C TRP A 446 -0.93 10.39 1.67
N GLY A 447 -1.46 9.79 0.64
CA GLY A 447 -0.72 9.41 -0.56
C GLY A 447 0.11 8.11 -0.43
N GLU A 448 0.10 7.43 0.72
CA GLU A 448 0.88 6.21 0.98
C GLU A 448 0.07 4.90 0.78
N GLY A 449 -1.14 4.96 0.24
CA GLY A 449 -1.96 3.79 -0.11
C GLY A 449 -2.72 3.11 1.04
N HIS A 450 -2.74 3.71 2.23
CA HIS A 450 -3.33 3.10 3.44
C HIS A 450 -4.80 3.42 3.65
N THR A 451 -5.25 4.65 3.36
CA THR A 451 -6.62 5.14 3.60
C THR A 451 -7.69 4.24 2.97
N PHE A 452 -7.41 3.65 1.82
CA PHE A 452 -8.30 2.72 1.12
C PHE A 452 -8.77 1.55 2.00
N PHE A 453 -7.84 0.93 2.74
CA PHE A 453 -8.16 -0.20 3.61
C PHE A 453 -8.93 0.23 4.87
N ASP A 454 -8.64 1.42 5.39
CA ASP A 454 -9.36 1.95 6.54
C ASP A 454 -10.79 2.37 6.15
N VAL A 455 -10.99 3.00 4.97
CA VAL A 455 -12.32 3.30 4.41
C VAL A 455 -13.15 2.02 4.28
N LYS A 456 -12.54 0.96 3.75
CA LYS A 456 -13.21 -0.33 3.60
C LYS A 456 -13.57 -0.96 4.95
N ARG A 457 -12.62 -1.06 5.87
CA ARG A 457 -12.76 -1.74 7.16
C ARG A 457 -13.71 -0.99 8.09
N LEU A 458 -13.54 0.32 8.22
CA LEU A 458 -14.34 1.16 9.12
C LEU A 458 -15.73 1.53 8.57
N ASN A 459 -16.10 1.01 7.40
CA ASN A 459 -17.37 1.33 6.74
C ASN A 459 -17.57 2.85 6.51
N VAL A 460 -16.52 3.56 6.12
CA VAL A 460 -16.53 5.02 5.95
C VAL A 460 -17.23 5.40 4.65
N SER A 461 -18.12 6.38 4.72
CA SER A 461 -18.74 7.01 3.55
C SER A 461 -17.73 7.85 2.78
N VAL A 462 -17.76 7.79 1.45
CA VAL A 462 -16.99 8.66 0.57
C VAL A 462 -17.90 9.74 0.01
N THR A 463 -17.49 11.02 0.14
CA THR A 463 -18.21 12.18 -0.38
C THR A 463 -17.30 12.99 -1.29
N ARG A 464 -17.49 12.87 -2.60
CA ARG A 464 -16.75 13.60 -3.63
C ARG A 464 -17.60 14.68 -4.31
N ALA A 465 -18.93 14.55 -4.22
CA ALA A 465 -19.91 15.47 -4.81
C ALA A 465 -20.49 16.38 -3.70
N TYR A 466 -20.09 17.66 -3.72
CA TYR A 466 -20.58 18.71 -2.85
C TYR A 466 -20.35 20.07 -3.51
N SER A 467 -21.06 21.11 -3.06
CA SER A 467 -20.95 22.46 -3.64
C SER A 467 -19.53 23.01 -3.54
N GLY A 468 -18.93 23.36 -4.67
CA GLY A 468 -17.55 23.86 -4.76
C GLY A 468 -16.47 22.79 -4.62
N THR A 469 -16.81 21.52 -4.81
CA THR A 469 -15.84 20.42 -4.86
C THR A 469 -14.74 20.65 -5.89
N ASN A 470 -13.52 20.22 -5.58
CA ASN A 470 -12.39 20.23 -6.52
C ASN A 470 -12.20 18.89 -7.27
N TRP A 471 -13.08 17.91 -7.04
CA TRP A 471 -13.05 16.64 -7.79
C TRP A 471 -13.41 16.87 -9.27
N PRO A 472 -12.73 16.18 -10.20
CA PRO A 472 -13.09 16.22 -11.62
C PRO A 472 -14.51 15.72 -11.87
N ALA A 473 -15.19 16.29 -12.87
CA ALA A 473 -16.42 15.75 -13.39
C ALA A 473 -16.23 14.28 -13.81
N GLY A 474 -17.28 13.46 -13.69
CA GLY A 474 -17.20 12.01 -13.93
C GLY A 474 -16.64 11.20 -12.76
N CYS A 475 -16.10 11.86 -11.70
CA CYS A 475 -15.57 11.19 -10.49
C CYS A 475 -16.31 11.59 -9.21
N ARG A 476 -17.38 12.36 -9.29
CA ARG A 476 -18.14 12.93 -8.18
C ARG A 476 -19.20 11.96 -7.66
N PHE A 477 -18.77 11.01 -6.85
CA PHE A 477 -19.64 10.01 -6.26
C PHE A 477 -19.82 10.27 -4.76
N ASN A 478 -21.00 9.92 -4.22
CA ASN A 478 -21.26 9.87 -2.79
C ASN A 478 -21.76 8.48 -2.43
N THR A 479 -21.30 7.93 -1.30
CA THR A 479 -21.74 6.64 -0.78
C THR A 479 -22.26 6.78 0.65
N VAL A 480 -23.11 5.85 1.03
CA VAL A 480 -23.49 5.62 2.41
C VAL A 480 -22.72 4.38 2.86
N GLY A 481 -21.84 4.55 3.84
CA GLY A 481 -20.89 3.51 4.23
C GLY A 481 -19.83 3.25 3.15
N ARG A 482 -19.12 2.13 3.30
CA ARG A 482 -17.99 1.75 2.43
C ARG A 482 -18.41 1.69 0.96
N PRO A 483 -17.61 2.28 0.08
CA PRO A 483 -17.85 2.17 -1.35
C PRO A 483 -17.71 0.72 -1.83
N GLY A 484 -18.63 0.26 -2.67
CA GLY A 484 -18.54 -1.06 -3.28
C GLY A 484 -17.28 -1.26 -4.13
N TRP A 485 -16.70 -0.17 -4.66
CA TRP A 485 -15.44 -0.23 -5.41
C TRP A 485 -14.19 -0.50 -4.56
N THR A 486 -14.30 -0.59 -3.24
CA THR A 486 -13.19 -1.01 -2.37
C THR A 486 -12.96 -2.52 -2.37
N THR A 487 -13.81 -3.28 -3.06
CA THR A 487 -13.61 -4.70 -3.35
C THR A 487 -13.36 -4.88 -4.85
N TRP A 488 -12.16 -5.32 -5.22
CA TRP A 488 -11.79 -5.46 -6.63
C TRP A 488 -12.26 -6.78 -7.21
N PRO A 489 -12.66 -6.83 -8.52
CA PRO A 489 -12.97 -8.06 -9.21
C PRO A 489 -11.72 -8.93 -9.38
N PHE A 490 -11.94 -10.25 -9.43
CA PHE A 490 -10.95 -11.18 -9.96
C PHE A 490 -10.94 -11.11 -11.48
N VAL A 491 -9.83 -11.52 -12.10
CA VAL A 491 -9.81 -11.72 -13.55
C VAL A 491 -10.64 -12.94 -13.94
N ASP A 492 -11.46 -12.80 -14.97
CA ASP A 492 -12.44 -13.83 -15.39
C ASP A 492 -11.79 -15.16 -15.79
N TYR A 493 -10.62 -15.10 -16.43
CA TYR A 493 -9.90 -16.29 -16.87
C TYR A 493 -9.26 -17.12 -15.73
N GLU A 494 -9.19 -16.60 -14.49
CA GLU A 494 -8.70 -17.40 -13.35
C GLU A 494 -9.53 -18.68 -13.18
N GLY A 495 -10.86 -18.61 -13.34
CA GLY A 495 -11.76 -19.77 -13.30
C GLY A 495 -11.53 -20.81 -14.42
N ASN A 496 -10.83 -20.43 -15.50
CA ASN A 496 -10.49 -21.39 -16.57
C ASN A 496 -9.32 -22.30 -16.20
N PHE A 497 -8.42 -21.82 -15.35
CA PHE A 497 -7.24 -22.55 -14.91
C PHE A 497 -7.38 -23.15 -13.52
N ASN A 498 -8.10 -22.46 -12.62
CA ASN A 498 -8.34 -22.90 -11.26
C ASN A 498 -9.83 -23.21 -11.03
N LYS A 499 -10.20 -24.48 -11.09
CA LYS A 499 -11.57 -24.96 -10.86
C LYS A 499 -12.12 -24.63 -9.46
N GLY A 500 -11.24 -24.43 -8.48
CA GLY A 500 -11.61 -24.06 -7.13
C GLY A 500 -12.26 -22.67 -7.01
N VAL A 501 -12.06 -21.78 -8.00
CA VAL A 501 -12.67 -20.45 -8.05
C VAL A 501 -13.74 -20.29 -9.12
N GLU A 502 -13.98 -21.31 -9.95
CA GLU A 502 -15.02 -21.27 -11.00
C GLU A 502 -16.40 -21.01 -10.36
N GLY A 503 -17.08 -19.96 -10.81
CA GLY A 503 -18.37 -19.52 -10.25
C GLY A 503 -18.27 -18.74 -8.93
N TRP A 504 -17.07 -18.51 -8.37
CA TRP A 504 -16.87 -17.82 -7.09
C TRP A 504 -16.07 -16.50 -7.22
N LEU A 505 -16.03 -15.90 -8.40
CA LEU A 505 -15.39 -14.61 -8.63
C LEU A 505 -16.21 -13.45 -8.03
N ASN A 506 -15.55 -12.34 -7.72
CA ASN A 506 -16.22 -11.16 -7.19
C ASN A 506 -17.13 -10.50 -8.23
N PRO A 507 -18.21 -9.82 -7.81
CA PRO A 507 -19.00 -8.96 -8.69
C PRO A 507 -18.16 -7.86 -9.33
N ASN A 508 -18.50 -7.48 -10.56
CA ASN A 508 -17.93 -6.34 -11.25
C ASN A 508 -18.35 -5.00 -10.60
N ILE A 509 -17.45 -4.02 -10.63
CA ILE A 509 -17.62 -2.71 -10.00
C ILE A 509 -17.75 -1.56 -11.01
N GLY A 510 -17.34 -1.80 -12.24
CA GLY A 510 -17.24 -0.75 -13.26
C GLY A 510 -18.59 -0.18 -13.66
N ASN A 511 -18.66 1.14 -13.82
CA ASN A 511 -19.85 1.89 -14.23
C ASN A 511 -21.12 1.65 -13.35
N LYS A 512 -20.94 1.20 -12.11
CA LYS A 512 -22.06 1.01 -11.16
C LYS A 512 -22.44 2.31 -10.44
N PHE A 513 -21.64 3.36 -10.58
CA PHE A 513 -21.82 4.64 -9.88
C PHE A 513 -22.12 5.73 -10.91
N THR A 514 -23.16 6.53 -10.65
CA THR A 514 -23.50 7.69 -11.48
C THR A 514 -22.87 8.93 -10.88
N SER A 515 -22.09 9.66 -11.68
CA SER A 515 -21.49 10.92 -11.23
C SER A 515 -22.54 12.02 -11.02
N LEU A 516 -22.40 12.75 -9.93
CA LEU A 516 -23.26 13.87 -9.55
C LEU A 516 -22.61 15.20 -10.01
N ASP A 517 -22.47 15.39 -11.32
CA ASP A 517 -21.68 16.48 -11.89
C ASP A 517 -22.36 17.87 -11.81
N ASN A 518 -23.65 17.92 -11.52
CA ASN A 518 -24.46 19.15 -11.51
C ASN A 518 -24.68 19.75 -10.10
N ILE A 519 -23.80 19.45 -9.14
CA ILE A 519 -23.88 19.95 -7.76
C ILE A 519 -23.04 21.21 -7.57
#